data_ae3e60957d9bc460ef44dbe60a5378b2
#
_entry.id   ae3e60957d9bc460ef44dbe60a5378b2
#
_cell.length_a   1.000
_cell.length_b   1.000
_cell.length_c   1.000
_cell.angle_alpha   90.00
_cell.angle_beta   90.00
_cell.angle_gamma   90.00
#
_symmetry.space_group_name_H-M   'P 1'
#
loop_
_entity.id
_entity.type
_entity.pdbx_description
1 polymer ?
#
loop_
_entity_poly.entity_id
_entity_poly.type
_entity_poly.pdbx_seq_one_letter_code
_entity_poly.pdbx_strand_id
1 'polypeptide(L)'
;TARWCTNHMKLQPFEKFIGNEIPTLSYVGIRGDEDREGYISKKDNIQSIFPFRRNIWSSDVLHKLFNPANNEVVYDFYNAVFKGERLDKAMDLLNSEITFERHQRLATERQVKHKLEGLLDLDVVDFNHATFQFLKGTKYPLSFEEDYALLSNTDVLVRDDIFRILRESGVGVPAYYEKKEYEVDGMKGQYARSRSGCFFCFYPQKIEWVWLYEQHPDKFKEAMEYENVDEAFTWNQHESLEDLIHPERIKQIKLEHLKRMDRQKSADSPFLLDILDDTEGDGCVACFV
;
A
#
# COMPACT_ATOMS: atom_id res chain seq x y z
N THR A 1 15.23 -9.60 10.71
CA THR A 1 14.67 -9.39 9.39
C THR A 1 13.17 -9.21 9.51
N ALA A 2 12.74 -7.95 9.44
CA ALA A 2 11.39 -7.48 9.79
C ALA A 2 10.22 -8.03 8.95
N ARG A 3 10.43 -9.00 8.06
CA ARG A 3 9.38 -9.52 7.16
C ARG A 3 9.28 -11.05 7.13
N TRP A 4 9.80 -11.72 8.16
CA TRP A 4 9.83 -13.17 8.20
C TRP A 4 8.44 -13.79 8.10
N CYS A 5 7.48 -13.33 8.91
CA CYS A 5 6.11 -13.85 8.91
C CYS A 5 5.39 -13.63 7.58
N THR A 6 5.54 -12.46 6.96
CA THR A 6 4.97 -12.18 5.63
C THR A 6 5.53 -13.16 4.61
N ASN A 7 6.84 -13.34 4.58
CA ASN A 7 7.47 -14.24 3.62
C ASN A 7 7.02 -15.70 3.81
N HIS A 8 7.12 -16.23 5.04
CA HIS A 8 6.84 -17.65 5.30
C HIS A 8 5.37 -18.01 5.37
N MET A 9 4.52 -17.10 5.86
CA MET A 9 3.10 -17.39 6.10
C MET A 9 2.17 -16.91 4.98
N LYS A 10 2.63 -16.01 4.11
CA LYS A 10 1.82 -15.45 3.02
C LYS A 10 2.46 -15.68 1.65
N LEU A 11 3.66 -15.16 1.41
CA LEU A 11 4.25 -15.14 0.06
C LEU A 11 4.64 -16.53 -0.43
N GLN A 12 5.40 -17.29 0.35
CA GLN A 12 5.81 -18.64 -0.05
C GLN A 12 4.62 -19.60 -0.27
N PRO A 13 3.60 -19.66 0.62
CA PRO A 13 2.40 -20.44 0.36
C PRO A 13 1.64 -19.98 -0.88
N PHE A 14 1.51 -18.68 -1.11
CA PHE A 14 0.86 -18.11 -2.29
C PHE A 14 1.58 -18.52 -3.58
N GLU A 15 2.90 -18.32 -3.65
CA GLU A 15 3.69 -18.69 -4.82
C GLU A 15 3.71 -20.20 -5.08
N LYS A 16 3.69 -21.01 -4.01
CA LYS A 16 3.58 -22.45 -4.11
C LYS A 16 2.21 -22.89 -4.64
N PHE A 17 1.14 -22.23 -4.19
CA PHE A 17 -0.22 -22.51 -4.63
C PHE A 17 -0.40 -22.22 -6.13
N ILE A 18 0.08 -21.07 -6.60
CA ILE A 18 -0.03 -20.70 -8.03
C ILE A 18 0.85 -21.58 -8.92
N GLY A 19 2.01 -22.02 -8.42
CA GLY A 19 2.96 -22.78 -9.25
C GLY A 19 3.69 -21.89 -10.27
N ASN A 20 4.22 -22.53 -11.36
CA ASN A 20 5.05 -21.84 -12.35
C ASN A 20 4.49 -21.95 -13.80
N GLU A 21 3.41 -22.69 -14.00
CA GLU A 21 2.99 -23.10 -15.35
C GLU A 21 1.77 -22.30 -15.84
N ILE A 22 0.90 -21.88 -14.92
CA ILE A 22 -0.37 -21.25 -15.28
C ILE A 22 -0.21 -19.74 -15.29
N PRO A 23 -0.47 -19.05 -16.43
CA PRO A 23 -0.55 -17.58 -16.45
C PRO A 23 -1.60 -17.09 -15.47
N THR A 24 -1.22 -16.20 -14.56
CA THR A 24 -2.06 -15.77 -13.46
C THR A 24 -2.08 -14.26 -13.33
N LEU A 25 -3.27 -13.67 -13.28
CA LEU A 25 -3.47 -12.27 -12.90
C LEU A 25 -3.75 -12.20 -11.40
N SER A 26 -2.89 -11.50 -10.67
CA SER A 26 -3.04 -11.24 -9.24
C SER A 26 -3.65 -9.85 -9.04
N TYR A 27 -4.92 -9.79 -8.65
CA TYR A 27 -5.57 -8.52 -8.30
C TYR A 27 -5.18 -8.11 -6.89
N VAL A 28 -4.51 -6.97 -6.78
CA VAL A 28 -3.97 -6.45 -5.53
C VAL A 28 -4.89 -5.34 -5.01
N GLY A 29 -5.47 -5.54 -3.82
CA GLY A 29 -6.46 -4.63 -3.23
C GLY A 29 -5.86 -3.37 -2.56
N ILE A 30 -4.78 -2.82 -3.11
CA ILE A 30 -4.20 -1.55 -2.65
C ILE A 30 -5.01 -0.41 -3.25
N ARG A 31 -5.43 0.52 -2.38
CA ARG A 31 -6.30 1.64 -2.76
C ARG A 31 -5.52 2.77 -3.42
N GLY A 32 -6.27 3.71 -4.01
CA GLY A 32 -5.70 4.89 -4.65
C GLY A 32 -5.05 5.89 -3.69
N ASP A 33 -5.43 5.88 -2.41
CA ASP A 33 -4.87 6.70 -1.35
C ASP A 33 -3.68 6.06 -0.62
N GLU A 34 -3.18 4.91 -1.09
CA GLU A 34 -2.01 4.23 -0.51
C GLU A 34 -0.79 4.40 -1.43
N ASP A 35 0.27 5.02 -0.92
CA ASP A 35 1.54 5.20 -1.66
C ASP A 35 2.49 4.00 -1.45
N ARG A 36 1.99 2.81 -1.78
CA ARG A 36 2.78 1.58 -1.73
C ARG A 36 2.31 0.60 -2.78
N GLU A 37 3.11 -0.35 -3.11
CA GLU A 37 2.78 -1.34 -4.14
C GLU A 37 2.61 -2.77 -3.59
N GLY A 38 3.14 -3.01 -2.40
CA GLY A 38 3.12 -4.35 -1.81
C GLY A 38 4.12 -5.29 -2.46
N TYR A 39 3.78 -6.57 -2.46
CA TYR A 39 4.61 -7.60 -3.06
C TYR A 39 4.27 -7.79 -4.54
N ILE A 40 5.28 -7.75 -5.38
CA ILE A 40 5.21 -8.12 -6.79
C ILE A 40 5.99 -9.41 -6.97
N SER A 41 5.36 -10.43 -7.53
CA SER A 41 6.03 -11.70 -7.81
C SER A 41 7.14 -11.51 -8.85
N LYS A 42 8.23 -12.24 -8.67
CA LYS A 42 9.32 -12.30 -9.66
C LYS A 42 9.13 -13.38 -10.72
N LYS A 43 8.03 -14.11 -10.64
CA LYS A 43 7.71 -15.18 -11.58
C LYS A 43 7.08 -14.58 -12.84
N ASP A 44 7.54 -15.01 -14.01
CA ASP A 44 7.06 -14.51 -15.30
C ASP A 44 5.59 -14.87 -15.59
N ASN A 45 5.06 -15.89 -14.92
CA ASN A 45 3.66 -16.31 -15.07
C ASN A 45 2.68 -15.57 -14.14
N ILE A 46 3.14 -14.67 -13.29
CA ILE A 46 2.27 -13.90 -12.38
C ILE A 46 2.39 -12.42 -12.69
N GLN A 47 1.28 -11.80 -13.02
CA GLN A 47 1.18 -10.35 -13.23
C GLN A 47 0.28 -9.70 -12.20
N SER A 48 0.78 -8.68 -11.49
CA SER A 48 0.00 -7.92 -10.51
C SER A 48 -0.76 -6.78 -11.18
N ILE A 49 -2.03 -6.63 -10.81
CA ILE A 49 -2.94 -5.59 -11.28
C ILE A 49 -3.58 -4.89 -10.08
N PHE A 50 -3.69 -3.58 -10.13
CA PHE A 50 -4.18 -2.71 -9.06
C PHE A 50 -5.51 -2.02 -9.45
N PRO A 51 -6.66 -2.70 -9.36
CA PRO A 51 -7.93 -2.21 -9.92
C PRO A 51 -8.50 -0.98 -9.21
N PHE A 52 -8.03 -0.65 -8.02
CA PHE A 52 -8.54 0.47 -7.20
C PHE A 52 -7.71 1.75 -7.32
N ARG A 53 -6.72 1.74 -8.20
CA ARG A 53 -5.80 2.86 -8.41
C ARG A 53 -5.99 3.45 -9.80
N ARG A 54 -5.65 4.74 -9.95
CA ARG A 54 -5.57 5.41 -11.25
C ARG A 54 -4.61 4.69 -12.21
N ASN A 55 -3.48 4.26 -11.71
CA ASN A 55 -2.54 3.38 -12.41
C ASN A 55 -2.79 1.92 -12.00
N ILE A 56 -3.29 1.11 -12.93
CA ILE A 56 -3.55 -0.31 -12.68
C ILE A 56 -2.31 -1.21 -12.82
N TRP A 57 -1.20 -0.70 -13.33
CA TRP A 57 0.01 -1.45 -13.65
C TRP A 57 0.99 -1.46 -12.49
N SER A 58 1.73 -2.55 -12.35
CA SER A 58 2.78 -2.70 -11.35
C SER A 58 4.08 -1.98 -11.74
N SER A 59 4.92 -1.65 -10.77
CA SER A 59 6.18 -0.92 -10.98
C SER A 59 7.14 -1.66 -11.92
N ASP A 60 7.17 -2.98 -11.91
CA ASP A 60 8.01 -3.76 -12.82
C ASP A 60 7.57 -3.65 -14.28
N VAL A 61 6.26 -3.53 -14.54
CA VAL A 61 5.71 -3.20 -15.86
C VAL A 61 6.11 -1.79 -16.27
N LEU A 62 5.93 -0.81 -15.37
CA LEU A 62 6.26 0.59 -15.65
C LEU A 62 7.76 0.81 -15.92
N HIS A 63 8.63 0.17 -15.16
CA HIS A 63 10.08 0.26 -15.38
C HIS A 63 10.48 -0.32 -16.74
N LYS A 64 9.82 -1.38 -17.20
CA LYS A 64 10.06 -1.92 -18.55
C LYS A 64 9.46 -1.03 -19.64
N LEU A 65 8.24 -0.53 -19.43
CA LEU A 65 7.56 0.38 -20.34
C LEU A 65 8.38 1.65 -20.60
N PHE A 66 8.93 2.26 -19.55
CA PHE A 66 9.69 3.51 -19.62
C PHE A 66 11.18 3.31 -19.91
N ASN A 67 11.63 2.07 -20.14
CA ASN A 67 12.99 1.85 -20.60
C ASN A 67 13.16 2.36 -22.03
N PRO A 68 14.17 3.17 -22.33
CA PRO A 68 14.39 3.72 -23.68
C PRO A 68 14.41 2.67 -24.80
N ALA A 69 14.86 1.45 -24.50
CA ALA A 69 14.87 0.35 -25.47
C ALA A 69 13.47 -0.12 -25.90
N ASN A 70 12.43 0.24 -25.16
CA ASN A 70 11.05 -0.23 -25.38
C ASN A 70 10.10 0.89 -25.80
N ASN A 71 10.61 2.11 -26.01
CA ASN A 71 9.78 3.29 -26.26
C ASN A 71 9.01 3.24 -27.61
N GLU A 72 9.50 2.54 -28.61
CA GLU A 72 8.96 2.57 -29.98
C GLU A 72 7.44 2.26 -30.01
N VAL A 73 7.00 1.19 -29.38
CA VAL A 73 5.57 0.81 -29.35
C VAL A 73 4.70 1.87 -28.67
N VAL A 74 5.21 2.50 -27.63
CA VAL A 74 4.49 3.53 -26.90
C VAL A 74 4.42 4.83 -27.71
N TYR A 75 5.50 5.18 -28.39
CA TYR A 75 5.52 6.32 -29.34
C TYR A 75 4.53 6.13 -30.47
N ASP A 76 4.52 4.97 -31.08
CA ASP A 76 3.60 4.66 -32.19
C ASP A 76 2.14 4.75 -31.76
N PHE A 77 1.83 4.26 -30.55
CA PHE A 77 0.49 4.37 -30.00
C PHE A 77 0.08 5.84 -29.85
N TYR A 78 0.87 6.66 -29.17
CA TYR A 78 0.50 8.07 -28.94
C TYR A 78 0.48 8.90 -30.25
N ASN A 79 1.34 8.61 -31.20
CA ASN A 79 1.30 9.22 -32.54
C ASN A 79 0.01 8.90 -33.30
N ALA A 80 -0.55 7.71 -33.09
CA ALA A 80 -1.80 7.29 -33.72
C ALA A 80 -3.03 7.98 -33.08
N VAL A 81 -3.01 8.15 -31.75
CA VAL A 81 -4.18 8.58 -30.96
C VAL A 81 -4.19 10.09 -30.71
N PHE A 82 -3.03 10.69 -30.41
CA PHE A 82 -2.93 12.12 -30.06
C PHE A 82 -2.53 13.00 -31.24
N LYS A 83 -2.87 14.30 -31.15
CA LYS A 83 -2.54 15.32 -32.15
C LYS A 83 -2.21 16.65 -31.46
N GLY A 84 -1.40 17.49 -32.14
CA GLY A 84 -1.07 18.84 -31.69
C GLY A 84 -0.44 18.86 -30.28
N GLU A 85 -0.77 19.86 -29.50
CA GLU A 85 -0.19 20.09 -28.17
C GLU A 85 -0.23 18.87 -27.22
N ARG A 86 -1.30 18.05 -27.33
CA ARG A 86 -1.44 16.83 -26.54
C ARG A 86 -0.40 15.79 -26.90
N LEU A 87 -0.12 15.64 -28.18
CA LEU A 87 0.96 14.77 -28.66
C LEU A 87 2.32 15.29 -28.22
N ASP A 88 2.56 16.60 -28.38
CA ASP A 88 3.83 17.21 -28.00
C ASP A 88 4.13 16.98 -26.52
N LYS A 89 3.14 17.19 -25.64
CA LYS A 89 3.25 16.88 -24.19
C LYS A 89 3.54 15.40 -23.91
N ALA A 90 2.87 14.47 -24.60
CA ALA A 90 3.14 13.05 -24.43
C ALA A 90 4.58 12.70 -24.86
N MET A 91 5.05 13.25 -25.97
CA MET A 91 6.41 13.04 -26.47
C MET A 91 7.46 13.65 -25.53
N ASP A 92 7.24 14.84 -25.00
CA ASP A 92 8.13 15.46 -24.01
C ASP A 92 8.26 14.59 -22.75
N LEU A 93 7.14 14.07 -22.24
CA LEU A 93 7.14 13.16 -21.11
C LEU A 93 7.89 11.85 -21.41
N LEU A 94 7.63 11.23 -22.55
CA LEU A 94 8.29 10.00 -22.96
C LEU A 94 9.79 10.19 -23.19
N ASN A 95 10.21 11.34 -23.72
CA ASN A 95 11.61 11.67 -23.97
C ASN A 95 12.36 12.15 -22.71
N SER A 96 11.66 12.48 -21.61
CA SER A 96 12.32 12.88 -20.38
C SER A 96 13.24 11.76 -19.89
N GLU A 97 14.46 12.13 -19.47
CA GLU A 97 15.47 11.15 -19.08
C GLU A 97 15.08 10.43 -17.79
N ILE A 98 15.34 9.12 -17.77
CA ILE A 98 15.30 8.30 -16.56
C ILE A 98 16.69 7.71 -16.34
N THR A 99 17.27 8.04 -15.20
CA THR A 99 18.58 7.53 -14.80
C THR A 99 18.43 6.18 -14.11
N PHE A 100 18.84 5.09 -14.76
CA PHE A 100 18.80 3.73 -14.20
C PHE A 100 20.08 3.36 -13.46
N GLU A 101 20.67 4.27 -12.71
CA GLU A 101 21.88 4.00 -11.95
C GLU A 101 21.56 3.34 -10.60
N ARG A 102 22.32 2.29 -10.28
CA ARG A 102 22.14 1.48 -9.05
C ARG A 102 22.20 2.31 -7.75
N HIS A 103 22.93 3.43 -7.77
CA HIS A 103 23.11 4.33 -6.63
C HIS A 103 22.05 5.43 -6.53
N GLN A 104 21.20 5.58 -7.54
CA GLN A 104 20.20 6.64 -7.67
C GLN A 104 18.77 6.11 -7.71
N ARG A 105 18.49 4.99 -7.05
CA ARG A 105 17.18 4.35 -7.04
C ARG A 105 16.03 5.32 -6.75
N LEU A 106 16.19 6.19 -5.75
CA LEU A 106 15.16 7.18 -5.40
C LEU A 106 14.95 8.23 -6.51
N ALA A 107 16.00 8.61 -7.22
CA ALA A 107 15.88 9.52 -8.37
C ALA A 107 15.14 8.83 -9.52
N THR A 108 15.49 7.58 -9.82
CA THR A 108 14.80 6.75 -10.82
C THR A 108 13.31 6.63 -10.50
N GLU A 109 12.96 6.29 -9.27
CA GLU A 109 11.55 6.15 -8.84
C GLU A 109 10.77 7.47 -8.98
N ARG A 110 11.38 8.62 -8.63
CA ARG A 110 10.76 9.95 -8.84
C ARG A 110 10.55 10.29 -10.31
N GLN A 111 11.52 9.97 -11.15
CA GLN A 111 11.44 10.23 -12.60
C GLN A 111 10.36 9.35 -13.24
N VAL A 112 10.30 8.06 -12.88
CA VAL A 112 9.23 7.14 -13.30
C VAL A 112 7.87 7.66 -12.86
N LYS A 113 7.74 8.07 -11.59
CA LYS A 113 6.49 8.61 -11.05
C LYS A 113 6.05 9.87 -11.77
N HIS A 114 6.97 10.83 -12.01
CA HIS A 114 6.66 12.06 -12.75
C HIS A 114 6.16 11.77 -14.18
N LYS A 115 6.85 10.89 -14.89
CA LYS A 115 6.45 10.46 -16.26
C LYS A 115 5.09 9.79 -16.25
N LEU A 116 4.86 8.87 -15.31
CA LEU A 116 3.59 8.18 -15.12
C LEU A 116 2.45 9.16 -14.86
N GLU A 117 2.60 10.04 -13.87
CA GLU A 117 1.57 11.02 -13.51
C GLU A 117 1.23 11.94 -14.68
N GLY A 118 2.24 12.44 -15.37
CA GLY A 118 2.03 13.28 -16.56
C GLY A 118 1.25 12.57 -17.67
N LEU A 119 1.55 11.30 -17.97
CA LEU A 119 0.82 10.53 -18.97
C LEU A 119 -0.60 10.19 -18.52
N LEU A 120 -0.81 9.85 -17.25
CA LEU A 120 -2.14 9.65 -16.68
C LEU A 120 -2.98 10.93 -16.69
N ASP A 121 -2.37 12.11 -16.50
CA ASP A 121 -3.05 13.41 -16.57
C ASP A 121 -3.47 13.77 -17.99
N LEU A 122 -2.77 13.27 -18.99
CA LEU A 122 -3.22 13.39 -20.37
C LEU A 122 -4.47 12.52 -20.62
N ASP A 123 -4.39 11.22 -20.33
CA ASP A 123 -5.52 10.31 -20.40
C ASP A 123 -5.21 8.95 -19.77
N VAL A 124 -6.02 8.53 -18.80
CA VAL A 124 -5.88 7.24 -18.11
C VAL A 124 -6.15 6.06 -19.04
N VAL A 125 -7.21 6.16 -19.85
CA VAL A 125 -7.62 5.08 -20.76
C VAL A 125 -6.59 4.87 -21.84
N ASP A 126 -6.14 5.96 -22.47
CA ASP A 126 -5.10 5.88 -23.50
C ASP A 126 -3.77 5.36 -22.94
N PHE A 127 -3.40 5.76 -21.70
CA PHE A 127 -2.23 5.21 -21.03
C PHE A 127 -2.35 3.69 -20.79
N ASN A 128 -3.53 3.22 -20.35
CA ASN A 128 -3.79 1.80 -20.16
C ASN A 128 -3.70 1.03 -21.48
N HIS A 129 -4.26 1.56 -22.56
CA HIS A 129 -4.15 0.95 -23.89
C HIS A 129 -2.72 0.94 -24.41
N ALA A 130 -1.95 2.04 -24.26
CA ALA A 130 -0.54 2.07 -24.65
C ALA A 130 0.28 1.01 -23.90
N THR A 131 0.06 0.90 -22.59
CA THR A 131 0.72 -0.11 -21.76
C THR A 131 0.32 -1.53 -22.17
N PHE A 132 -0.95 -1.76 -22.45
CA PHE A 132 -1.43 -3.07 -22.92
C PHE A 132 -0.81 -3.46 -24.28
N GLN A 133 -0.70 -2.52 -25.22
CA GLN A 133 0.00 -2.76 -26.49
C GLN A 133 1.48 -3.11 -26.26
N PHE A 134 2.16 -2.39 -25.36
CA PHE A 134 3.53 -2.74 -24.97
C PHE A 134 3.64 -4.16 -24.44
N LEU A 135 2.67 -4.63 -23.63
CA LEU A 135 2.67 -5.98 -23.07
C LEU A 135 2.65 -7.07 -24.13
N LYS A 136 2.10 -6.82 -25.33
CA LYS A 136 2.05 -7.81 -26.44
C LYS A 136 3.44 -8.30 -26.86
N GLY A 137 4.47 -7.49 -26.66
CA GLY A 137 5.87 -7.86 -26.90
C GLY A 137 6.58 -8.54 -25.72
N THR A 138 5.85 -8.90 -24.66
CA THR A 138 6.41 -9.40 -23.40
C THR A 138 5.94 -10.83 -23.09
N LYS A 139 6.41 -11.35 -21.93
CA LYS A 139 5.96 -12.65 -21.39
C LYS A 139 4.89 -12.51 -20.29
N TYR A 140 4.40 -11.32 -20.03
CA TYR A 140 3.36 -11.12 -19.01
C TYR A 140 2.05 -11.83 -19.40
N PRO A 141 1.30 -12.35 -18.44
CA PRO A 141 0.02 -13.03 -18.68
C PRO A 141 -0.93 -12.28 -19.62
N LEU A 142 -1.08 -10.96 -19.46
CA LEU A 142 -1.95 -10.16 -20.33
C LEU A 142 -1.44 -10.03 -21.79
N SER A 143 -0.21 -10.42 -22.09
CA SER A 143 0.26 -10.42 -23.47
C SER A 143 -0.50 -11.41 -24.38
N PHE A 144 -1.11 -12.43 -23.80
CA PHE A 144 -1.86 -13.47 -24.49
C PHE A 144 -3.34 -13.12 -24.68
N GLU A 145 -3.84 -12.08 -23.99
CA GLU A 145 -5.24 -11.67 -24.07
C GLU A 145 -5.45 -10.66 -25.21
N GLU A 146 -6.58 -10.75 -25.93
CA GLU A 146 -6.90 -9.79 -27.01
C GLU A 146 -7.46 -8.49 -26.47
N ASP A 147 -8.17 -8.53 -25.35
CA ASP A 147 -8.79 -7.39 -24.67
C ASP A 147 -8.70 -7.57 -23.16
N TYR A 148 -8.88 -6.48 -22.43
CA TYR A 148 -8.87 -6.51 -20.97
C TYR A 148 -9.83 -5.47 -20.38
N ALA A 149 -10.80 -5.91 -19.62
CA ALA A 149 -11.91 -5.07 -19.13
C ALA A 149 -11.46 -3.83 -18.32
N LEU A 150 -10.32 -3.89 -17.62
CA LEU A 150 -9.83 -2.77 -16.84
C LEU A 150 -9.06 -1.71 -17.64
N LEU A 151 -8.89 -1.84 -18.94
CA LEU A 151 -8.26 -0.80 -19.76
C LEU A 151 -9.05 0.52 -19.73
N SER A 152 -10.38 0.43 -19.65
CA SER A 152 -11.27 1.58 -19.53
C SER A 152 -11.55 2.00 -18.09
N ASN A 153 -10.88 1.39 -17.11
CA ASN A 153 -11.12 1.70 -15.70
C ASN A 153 -10.53 3.07 -15.32
N THR A 154 -11.38 3.97 -14.87
CA THR A 154 -11.01 5.28 -14.34
C THR A 154 -11.32 5.42 -12.85
N ASP A 155 -11.84 4.36 -12.22
CA ASP A 155 -12.23 4.37 -10.82
C ASP A 155 -11.00 4.42 -9.93
N VAL A 156 -11.05 5.31 -8.92
CA VAL A 156 -10.06 5.41 -7.86
C VAL A 156 -10.77 5.27 -6.54
N LEU A 157 -10.55 4.15 -5.86
CA LEU A 157 -11.21 3.88 -4.59
C LEU A 157 -10.30 4.26 -3.42
N VAL A 158 -10.83 5.06 -2.51
CA VAL A 158 -10.20 5.42 -1.24
C VAL A 158 -10.81 4.62 -0.08
N ARG A 159 -10.26 4.76 1.12
CA ARG A 159 -10.69 3.99 2.29
C ARG A 159 -12.19 4.09 2.57
N ASP A 160 -12.76 5.27 2.45
CA ASP A 160 -14.17 5.50 2.73
C ASP A 160 -15.09 4.83 1.70
N ASP A 161 -14.67 4.76 0.43
CA ASP A 161 -15.36 4.01 -0.60
C ASP A 161 -15.40 2.52 -0.29
N ILE A 162 -14.28 1.96 0.15
CA ILE A 162 -14.21 0.55 0.55
C ILE A 162 -15.17 0.28 1.71
N PHE A 163 -15.20 1.16 2.70
CA PHE A 163 -16.14 1.01 3.84
C PHE A 163 -17.60 1.16 3.40
N ARG A 164 -17.90 2.07 2.47
CA ARG A 164 -19.23 2.21 1.88
C ARG A 164 -19.63 0.93 1.15
N ILE A 165 -18.78 0.42 0.27
CA ILE A 165 -19.03 -0.81 -0.50
C ILE A 165 -19.25 -2.01 0.45
N LEU A 166 -18.46 -2.16 1.51
CA LEU A 166 -18.61 -3.23 2.48
C LEU A 166 -19.96 -3.15 3.23
N ARG A 167 -20.44 -1.95 3.55
CA ARG A 167 -21.75 -1.77 4.18
C ARG A 167 -22.89 -2.09 3.21
N GLU A 168 -22.80 -1.58 1.98
CA GLU A 168 -23.82 -1.77 0.93
C GLU A 168 -23.93 -3.23 0.47
N SER A 169 -22.81 -3.96 0.45
CA SER A 169 -22.77 -5.38 0.09
C SER A 169 -23.33 -6.33 1.15
N GLY A 170 -23.63 -5.82 2.36
CA GLY A 170 -24.10 -6.64 3.48
C GLY A 170 -22.97 -7.43 4.21
N VAL A 171 -21.72 -7.36 3.74
CA VAL A 171 -20.57 -7.96 4.41
C VAL A 171 -20.23 -7.23 5.70
N GLY A 172 -20.40 -5.91 5.72
CA GLY A 172 -20.08 -5.04 6.84
C GLY A 172 -18.60 -4.73 6.99
N VAL A 173 -18.30 -3.66 7.73
CA VAL A 173 -16.93 -3.28 8.07
C VAL A 173 -16.47 -4.10 9.27
N PRO A 174 -15.27 -4.69 9.26
CA PRO A 174 -14.76 -5.42 10.43
C PRO A 174 -14.73 -4.56 11.69
N ALA A 175 -15.26 -5.09 12.79
CA ALA A 175 -15.48 -4.36 14.05
C ALA A 175 -14.20 -3.75 14.65
N TYR A 176 -13.03 -4.33 14.36
CA TYR A 176 -11.75 -3.77 14.85
C TYR A 176 -11.36 -2.41 14.22
N TYR A 177 -12.02 -2.00 13.12
CA TYR A 177 -11.88 -0.64 12.58
C TYR A 177 -12.85 0.37 13.22
N GLU A 178 -13.80 -0.10 14.04
CA GLU A 178 -14.70 0.80 14.75
C GLU A 178 -13.93 1.60 15.80
N LYS A 179 -14.01 2.92 15.68
CA LYS A 179 -13.41 3.82 16.65
C LYS A 179 -14.15 3.74 17.98
N LYS A 180 -13.42 3.42 19.04
CA LYS A 180 -13.92 3.46 20.42
C LYS A 180 -13.45 4.74 21.11
N GLU A 181 -14.31 5.32 21.91
CA GLU A 181 -13.96 6.50 22.68
C GLU A 181 -13.16 6.13 23.92
N TYR A 182 -12.21 6.97 24.27
CA TYR A 182 -11.54 6.96 25.57
C TYR A 182 -11.44 8.37 26.14
N GLU A 183 -11.30 8.48 27.44
CA GLU A 183 -11.10 9.74 28.15
C GLU A 183 -9.80 9.68 28.96
N VAL A 184 -9.07 10.80 28.99
CA VAL A 184 -7.86 10.97 29.77
C VAL A 184 -7.73 12.45 30.17
N ASP A 185 -7.60 12.74 31.46
CA ASP A 185 -7.51 14.09 32.01
C ASP A 185 -8.63 15.03 31.50
N GLY A 186 -9.86 14.54 31.41
CA GLY A 186 -11.01 15.30 30.88
C GLY A 186 -11.00 15.52 29.37
N MET A 187 -10.01 15.03 28.65
CA MET A 187 -9.94 15.09 27.20
C MET A 187 -10.44 13.79 26.58
N LYS A 188 -11.22 13.91 25.50
CA LYS A 188 -11.75 12.76 24.75
C LYS A 188 -10.93 12.47 23.51
N GLY A 189 -10.63 11.19 23.30
CA GLY A 189 -10.00 10.68 22.11
C GLY A 189 -10.70 9.45 21.57
N GLN A 190 -10.28 9.00 20.41
CA GLN A 190 -10.78 7.78 19.78
C GLN A 190 -9.61 6.92 19.34
N TYR A 191 -9.74 5.62 19.51
CA TYR A 191 -8.77 4.63 19.06
C TYR A 191 -9.44 3.45 18.37
N ALA A 192 -8.70 2.79 17.50
CA ALA A 192 -9.10 1.58 16.79
C ALA A 192 -7.85 0.85 16.32
N ARG A 193 -8.00 -0.34 15.76
CA ARG A 193 -6.92 -0.94 14.98
C ARG A 193 -6.78 -0.19 13.66
N SER A 194 -5.56 0.15 13.31
CA SER A 194 -5.25 0.79 12.03
C SER A 194 -5.23 -0.22 10.88
N ARG A 195 -4.97 -1.49 11.18
CA ARG A 195 -4.72 -2.55 10.19
C ARG A 195 -5.34 -3.89 10.58
N SER A 196 -5.72 -4.67 9.57
CA SER A 196 -6.00 -6.10 9.72
C SER A 196 -4.69 -6.85 9.96
N GLY A 197 -4.69 -7.82 10.84
CA GLY A 197 -3.50 -8.62 11.11
C GLY A 197 -3.69 -9.49 12.35
N CYS A 198 -2.60 -10.11 12.80
CA CYS A 198 -2.59 -10.83 14.05
C CYS A 198 -2.98 -9.91 15.21
N PHE A 199 -3.69 -10.41 16.20
CA PHE A 199 -4.06 -9.59 17.37
C PHE A 199 -2.84 -9.18 18.20
N PHE A 200 -1.72 -9.91 18.09
CA PHE A 200 -0.40 -9.51 18.57
C PHE A 200 0.60 -9.50 17.40
N CYS A 201 1.49 -8.53 17.42
CA CYS A 201 2.50 -8.35 16.39
C CYS A 201 3.56 -7.36 16.89
N PHE A 202 4.74 -7.30 16.29
CA PHE A 202 5.79 -6.33 16.61
C PHE A 202 5.50 -4.88 16.15
N TYR A 203 4.43 -4.67 15.39
CA TYR A 203 4.20 -3.42 14.68
C TYR A 203 2.94 -2.62 15.09
N PRO A 204 2.07 -3.05 15.99
CA PRO A 204 1.03 -2.20 16.53
C PRO A 204 1.62 -1.00 17.26
N GLN A 205 1.00 0.14 17.10
CA GLN A 205 1.31 1.31 17.93
C GLN A 205 0.94 1.04 19.39
N LYS A 206 1.60 1.73 20.32
CA LYS A 206 1.30 1.55 21.76
C LYS A 206 -0.16 1.78 22.11
N ILE A 207 -0.82 2.73 21.44
CA ILE A 207 -2.26 2.94 21.59
C ILE A 207 -3.12 1.75 21.14
N GLU A 208 -2.68 0.98 20.15
CA GLU A 208 -3.39 -0.23 19.71
C GLU A 208 -3.22 -1.39 20.71
N TRP A 209 -2.12 -1.44 21.45
CA TRP A 209 -1.94 -2.33 22.57
C TRP A 209 -2.83 -1.97 23.76
N VAL A 210 -2.98 -0.65 24.06
CA VAL A 210 -3.96 -0.16 25.04
C VAL A 210 -5.38 -0.52 24.60
N TRP A 211 -5.71 -0.34 23.31
CA TRP A 211 -6.99 -0.76 22.75
C TRP A 211 -7.22 -2.28 22.93
N LEU A 212 -6.21 -3.11 22.66
CA LEU A 212 -6.31 -4.55 22.83
C LEU A 212 -6.54 -4.92 24.29
N TYR A 213 -5.83 -4.29 25.21
CA TYR A 213 -5.99 -4.50 26.65
C TYR A 213 -7.40 -4.14 27.14
N GLU A 214 -7.92 -2.99 26.71
CA GLU A 214 -9.23 -2.49 27.17
C GLU A 214 -10.42 -3.18 26.48
N GLN A 215 -10.30 -3.57 25.21
CA GLN A 215 -11.40 -4.17 24.46
C GLN A 215 -11.37 -5.70 24.42
N HIS A 216 -10.20 -6.32 24.55
CA HIS A 216 -9.99 -7.76 24.44
C HIS A 216 -8.91 -8.25 25.44
N PRO A 217 -9.17 -8.14 26.76
CA PRO A 217 -8.17 -8.43 27.80
C PRO A 217 -7.66 -9.87 27.74
N ASP A 218 -8.49 -10.83 27.34
CA ASP A 218 -8.08 -12.24 27.19
C ASP A 218 -7.01 -12.39 26.11
N LYS A 219 -7.18 -11.71 24.97
CA LYS A 219 -6.21 -11.72 23.88
C LYS A 219 -4.92 -10.96 24.24
N PHE A 220 -5.03 -9.91 25.04
CA PHE A 220 -3.88 -9.20 25.55
C PHE A 220 -3.06 -10.10 26.48
N LYS A 221 -3.73 -10.83 27.38
CA LYS A 221 -3.08 -11.77 28.27
C LYS A 221 -2.39 -12.91 27.50
N GLU A 222 -3.06 -13.45 26.47
CA GLU A 222 -2.46 -14.44 25.58
C GLU A 222 -1.18 -13.89 24.91
N ALA A 223 -1.18 -12.62 24.48
CA ALA A 223 -0.01 -11.99 23.90
C ALA A 223 1.15 -11.86 24.91
N MET A 224 0.85 -11.56 26.19
CA MET A 224 1.87 -11.50 27.25
C MET A 224 2.58 -12.85 27.47
N GLU A 225 1.88 -13.98 27.29
CA GLU A 225 2.45 -15.33 27.46
C GLU A 225 3.59 -15.63 26.45
N TYR A 226 3.67 -14.88 25.35
CA TYR A 226 4.73 -15.01 24.36
C TYR A 226 5.92 -14.08 24.62
N GLU A 227 5.84 -13.17 25.58
CA GLU A 227 6.99 -12.37 25.97
C GLU A 227 7.92 -13.18 26.87
N ASN A 228 9.22 -13.04 26.68
CA ASN A 228 10.25 -13.56 27.57
C ASN A 228 11.21 -12.41 27.91
N VAL A 229 10.93 -11.74 29.01
CA VAL A 229 11.64 -10.56 29.46
C VAL A 229 13.09 -10.88 29.80
N ASP A 230 13.35 -12.07 30.33
CA ASP A 230 14.69 -12.53 30.70
C ASP A 230 15.60 -12.72 29.48
N GLU A 231 15.02 -13.07 28.33
CA GLU A 231 15.71 -13.18 27.04
C GLU A 231 15.60 -11.90 26.19
N ALA A 232 15.12 -10.80 26.77
CA ALA A 232 14.86 -9.53 26.09
C ALA A 232 13.91 -9.65 24.90
N PHE A 233 13.00 -10.62 24.92
CA PHE A 233 11.97 -10.78 23.90
C PHE A 233 10.67 -10.09 24.36
N THR A 234 10.37 -8.93 23.78
CA THR A 234 9.17 -8.15 24.03
C THR A 234 8.54 -7.70 22.72
N TRP A 235 7.20 -7.52 22.69
CA TRP A 235 6.50 -7.04 21.50
C TRP A 235 6.83 -5.59 21.15
N ASN A 236 7.05 -4.76 22.18
CA ASN A 236 7.51 -3.39 21.99
C ASN A 236 8.99 -3.30 22.32
N GLN A 237 9.73 -2.55 21.54
CA GLN A 237 11.13 -2.29 21.82
C GLN A 237 11.26 -1.55 23.15
N HIS A 238 12.08 -2.09 24.06
CA HIS A 238 12.38 -1.52 25.37
C HIS A 238 11.23 -1.45 26.39
N GLU A 239 10.09 -2.11 26.16
CA GLU A 239 8.95 -2.08 27.08
C GLU A 239 8.15 -3.39 26.97
N SER A 240 7.92 -4.08 28.09
CA SER A 240 7.04 -5.25 28.12
C SER A 240 5.56 -4.86 28.09
N LEU A 241 4.70 -5.80 27.74
CA LEU A 241 3.25 -5.57 27.84
C LEU A 241 2.81 -5.39 29.29
N GLU A 242 3.50 -5.99 30.26
CA GLU A 242 3.25 -5.79 31.68
C GLU A 242 3.53 -4.35 32.10
N ASP A 243 4.65 -3.75 31.66
CA ASP A 243 4.98 -2.35 31.90
C ASP A 243 3.97 -1.40 31.24
N LEU A 244 3.53 -1.76 30.01
CA LEU A 244 2.62 -0.93 29.22
C LEU A 244 1.24 -0.75 29.89
N ILE A 245 0.74 -1.73 30.64
CA ILE A 245 -0.58 -1.68 31.29
C ILE A 245 -0.60 -0.95 32.63
N HIS A 246 0.53 -0.47 33.12
CA HIS A 246 0.52 0.40 34.31
C HIS A 246 -0.36 1.63 34.07
N PRO A 247 -1.22 2.02 35.04
CA PRO A 247 -2.19 3.10 34.85
C PRO A 247 -1.56 4.43 34.37
N GLU A 248 -0.43 4.80 34.94
CA GLU A 248 0.29 6.02 34.53
C GLU A 248 0.85 5.91 33.11
N ARG A 249 1.27 4.70 32.71
CA ARG A 249 1.77 4.47 31.35
C ARG A 249 0.65 4.51 30.32
N ILE A 250 -0.49 3.87 30.58
CA ILE A 250 -1.69 3.97 29.74
C ILE A 250 -2.11 5.43 29.58
N LYS A 251 -2.13 6.19 30.68
CA LYS A 251 -2.44 7.61 30.66
C LYS A 251 -1.48 8.38 29.75
N GLN A 252 -0.18 8.16 29.89
CA GLN A 252 0.84 8.78 29.03
C GLN A 252 0.64 8.44 27.56
N ILE A 253 0.41 7.16 27.22
CA ILE A 253 0.19 6.72 25.83
C ILE A 253 -1.06 7.41 25.24
N LYS A 254 -2.15 7.50 25.99
CA LYS A 254 -3.37 8.19 25.55
C LYS A 254 -3.13 9.67 25.31
N LEU A 255 -2.38 10.34 26.18
CA LEU A 255 -2.03 11.76 26.01
C LEU A 255 -1.11 12.00 24.80
N GLU A 256 -0.13 11.14 24.59
CA GLU A 256 0.76 11.19 23.42
C GLU A 256 -0.05 11.01 22.12
N HIS A 257 -0.99 10.05 22.12
CA HIS A 257 -1.89 9.84 21.01
C HIS A 257 -2.76 11.06 20.69
N LEU A 258 -3.35 11.72 21.71
CA LEU A 258 -4.13 12.95 21.52
C LEU A 258 -3.28 14.06 20.91
N LYS A 259 -2.09 14.31 21.44
CA LYS A 259 -1.16 15.32 20.92
C LYS A 259 -0.80 15.07 19.45
N ARG A 260 -0.62 13.80 19.07
CA ARG A 260 -0.35 13.41 17.69
C ARG A 260 -1.55 13.66 16.77
N MET A 261 -2.75 13.29 17.21
CA MET A 261 -4.00 13.56 16.47
C MET A 261 -4.24 15.05 16.24
N ASP A 262 -3.93 15.89 17.23
CA ASP A 262 -4.07 17.34 17.11
C ASP A 262 -3.04 17.95 16.15
N ARG A 263 -1.80 17.47 16.15
CA ARG A 263 -0.79 17.86 15.15
C ARG A 263 -1.22 17.50 13.74
N GLN A 264 -1.78 16.31 13.54
CA GLN A 264 -2.27 15.88 12.24
C GLN A 264 -3.44 16.74 11.72
N LYS A 265 -4.33 17.18 12.61
CA LYS A 265 -5.43 18.11 12.27
C LYS A 265 -4.94 19.52 11.93
N SER A 266 -3.86 19.97 12.57
CA SER A 266 -3.29 21.32 12.37
C SER A 266 -2.27 21.39 11.24
N ALA A 267 -1.75 20.26 10.79
CA ALA A 267 -0.90 20.18 9.60
C ALA A 267 -1.78 20.22 8.35
N ASP A 268 -2.10 21.44 7.91
CA ASP A 268 -2.66 21.73 6.58
C ASP A 268 -1.57 21.52 5.52
N SER A 269 -0.86 20.39 5.62
CA SER A 269 0.18 20.00 4.68
C SER A 269 -0.47 19.40 3.47
N PRO A 270 -0.25 19.95 2.25
CA PRO A 270 -0.72 19.33 1.00
C PRO A 270 0.01 18.02 0.69
N PHE A 271 1.00 17.64 1.50
CA PHE A 271 1.74 16.40 1.37
C PHE A 271 1.17 15.33 2.30
N LEU A 272 0.33 14.48 1.73
CA LEU A 272 -0.18 13.26 2.37
C LEU A 272 0.96 12.38 2.95
N LEU A 273 2.17 12.49 2.42
CA LEU A 273 3.39 11.85 2.89
C LEU A 273 3.74 12.21 4.35
N ASP A 274 3.59 13.45 4.76
CA ASP A 274 3.91 13.88 6.14
C ASP A 274 2.88 13.31 7.14
N ILE A 275 1.64 13.09 6.70
CA ILE A 275 0.57 12.50 7.51
C ILE A 275 0.73 10.97 7.60
N LEU A 276 1.22 10.34 6.54
CA LEU A 276 1.42 8.89 6.48
C LEU A 276 2.73 8.46 7.15
N ASP A 277 3.78 9.26 7.06
CA ASP A 277 5.08 8.96 7.69
C ASP A 277 4.96 8.91 9.21
N ASP A 278 4.16 9.79 9.82
CA ASP A 278 3.87 9.77 11.26
C ASP A 278 2.95 8.61 11.68
N THR A 279 2.13 8.06 10.78
CA THR A 279 1.26 6.90 11.06
C THR A 279 1.87 5.57 10.66
N GLU A 280 2.79 5.56 9.70
CA GLU A 280 3.45 4.36 9.18
C GLU A 280 4.83 4.11 9.77
N GLY A 281 5.50 5.14 10.34
CA GLY A 281 6.85 5.03 10.89
C GLY A 281 6.99 4.00 12.02
N ASP A 282 5.92 3.77 12.79
CA ASP A 282 5.88 2.80 13.88
C ASP A 282 5.08 1.51 13.56
N GLY A 283 4.55 1.38 12.35
CA GLY A 283 3.70 0.24 11.97
C GLY A 283 4.24 -0.58 10.79
N CYS A 284 3.93 -1.87 10.75
CA CYS A 284 4.34 -2.77 9.66
C CYS A 284 3.68 -2.44 8.33
N VAL A 285 4.39 -1.77 7.44
CA VAL A 285 4.01 -1.61 6.02
C VAL A 285 3.91 -2.98 5.30
N ALA A 286 4.44 -4.04 5.88
CA ALA A 286 4.58 -5.36 5.26
C ALA A 286 3.45 -6.36 5.57
N CYS A 287 2.43 -6.01 6.37
CA CYS A 287 1.32 -6.92 6.67
C CYS A 287 0.23 -6.96 5.58
N PHE A 288 0.40 -6.18 4.52
CA PHE A 288 -0.51 -6.15 3.39
C PHE A 288 0.22 -6.66 2.14
N VAL A 289 0.00 -7.88 1.84
CA VAL A 289 0.18 -8.50 0.53
C VAL A 289 -1.18 -8.97 0.09
#